data_649781ae9c724a16976ade346f8348cc
#
_entry.id   649781ae9c724a16976ade346f8348cc
#
_cell.length_a   1.000
_cell.length_b   1.000
_cell.length_c   1.000
_cell.angle_alpha   90.00
_cell.angle_beta   90.00
_cell.angle_gamma   90.00
#
_symmetry.space_group_name_H-M   'P 1'
#
loop_
_entity.id
_entity.type
_entity.pdbx_description
1 polymer ?
#
loop_
_entity_poly.entity_id
_entity_poly.type
_entity_poly.pdbx_seq_one_letter_code
_entity_poly.pdbx_strand_id
1 'polypeptide(L)'
;LENGLTLFCHPRSRPRFMVLKAQENREYLSRISNVVSELLPEPQEIAGNRYHIEGNKVTLLAAKSAEDAFAAKYTCQYREWVEPEQLFGCVRIYKDQIQLEPGLVHHLNGGVLILSIRSLLAQPLMWLRLKQMITEGQYHWVSPDETRPLPATIPPMPLDIRLILVGDRLSLGDLSDMEPELMDSSIYGEFEADLPLTETSDMETWCGYVNTLADELDVPRLAADAWPEFLKIAIRQSTDQGSLILDPVWLNTQLSEAALYNEDELLSAKAFEAATSSRAWRESYLQERMQDEIELGQILIETDGEVVGQINGLSVLEYPGHPRALGEPSRISCVVHTGDGEFTDVERKAELGGNLHAKGMMIMQAFLISELELDQPLPFSASIVFEQSYGEVDGDSASLAELCALVSALSMQPINQQIAVTGSVDQFGNVQPIGGVNEKIEGFFEVCQRRGLTGKQGVILPTSNVRNLCLHPQVIDAVREGQFHLWAVDNAAEALPILTGLIYTNEEEAEEERPSLLGLIQQRIALVTSQGGPRYPWPLRWLNWFSRS
;
A
#
# COMPACT_ATOMS: atom_id res chain seq x y z
N LEU A 1 -12.02 2.33 -16.49
CA LEU A 1 -11.47 3.45 -17.25
C LEU A 1 -12.12 3.62 -18.62
N GLU A 2 -12.13 2.61 -19.46
CA GLU A 2 -12.61 2.62 -20.86
C GLU A 2 -14.03 3.19 -20.99
N ASN A 3 -14.98 2.69 -20.20
CA ASN A 3 -16.38 3.15 -20.22
C ASN A 3 -16.47 4.66 -19.91
N GLY A 4 -15.73 5.16 -18.91
CA GLY A 4 -15.72 6.57 -18.54
C GLY A 4 -15.17 7.46 -19.66
N LEU A 5 -14.07 7.06 -20.28
CA LEU A 5 -13.47 7.79 -21.41
C LEU A 5 -14.37 7.77 -22.64
N THR A 6 -14.96 6.61 -22.98
CA THR A 6 -15.90 6.47 -24.09
C THR A 6 -17.11 7.38 -23.90
N LEU A 7 -17.68 7.41 -22.68
CA LEU A 7 -18.79 8.29 -22.36
C LEU A 7 -18.40 9.76 -22.45
N PHE A 8 -17.23 10.14 -21.92
CA PHE A 8 -16.73 11.51 -21.94
C PHE A 8 -16.42 12.00 -23.36
N CYS A 9 -15.79 11.18 -24.16
CA CYS A 9 -15.41 11.52 -25.55
C CYS A 9 -16.59 11.50 -26.52
N HIS A 10 -17.74 10.89 -26.14
CA HIS A 10 -18.89 10.79 -27.01
C HIS A 10 -19.39 12.18 -27.47
N PRO A 11 -19.71 12.40 -28.78
CA PRO A 11 -20.11 13.72 -29.30
C PRO A 11 -21.33 14.33 -28.62
N ARG A 12 -22.24 13.51 -28.08
CA ARG A 12 -23.43 13.94 -27.34
C ARG A 12 -23.22 14.08 -25.85
N SER A 13 -22.01 13.85 -25.34
CA SER A 13 -21.70 14.00 -23.91
C SER A 13 -21.86 15.46 -23.48
N ARG A 14 -22.61 15.68 -22.40
CA ARG A 14 -22.82 17.05 -21.85
C ARG A 14 -21.76 17.45 -20.85
N PRO A 15 -21.23 16.56 -19.96
CA PRO A 15 -20.18 16.93 -19.04
C PRO A 15 -18.95 17.50 -19.76
N ARG A 16 -18.47 18.64 -19.27
CA ARG A 16 -17.24 19.27 -19.77
C ARG A 16 -16.01 18.87 -19.00
N PHE A 17 -16.21 18.23 -17.86
CA PHE A 17 -15.16 17.82 -16.95
C PHE A 17 -15.22 16.31 -16.70
N MET A 18 -14.04 15.70 -16.67
CA MET A 18 -13.82 14.34 -16.20
C MET A 18 -12.73 14.37 -15.13
N VAL A 19 -12.92 13.64 -14.06
CA VAL A 19 -11.95 13.47 -12.99
C VAL A 19 -11.45 12.04 -13.02
N LEU A 20 -10.14 11.86 -13.15
CA LEU A 20 -9.52 10.57 -13.34
C LEU A 20 -8.47 10.30 -12.28
N LYS A 21 -8.65 9.23 -11.51
CA LYS A 21 -7.64 8.75 -10.58
C LYS A 21 -6.54 8.03 -11.35
N ALA A 22 -5.35 8.62 -11.38
CA ALA A 22 -4.11 8.04 -11.87
C ALA A 22 -2.91 8.76 -11.26
N GLN A 23 -1.69 8.27 -11.53
CA GLN A 23 -0.49 9.02 -11.18
C GLN A 23 -0.32 10.23 -12.12
N GLU A 24 0.14 11.34 -11.56
CA GLU A 24 0.25 12.64 -12.25
C GLU A 24 1.60 12.81 -12.95
N ASN A 25 2.02 11.81 -13.70
CA ASN A 25 3.28 11.83 -14.43
C ASN A 25 3.09 11.62 -15.93
N ARG A 26 4.14 11.90 -16.68
CA ARG A 26 4.13 11.84 -18.14
C ARG A 26 3.65 10.50 -18.69
N GLU A 27 4.05 9.39 -18.06
CA GLU A 27 3.73 8.04 -18.53
C GLU A 27 2.23 7.78 -18.54
N TYR A 28 1.55 8.12 -17.45
CA TYR A 28 0.09 7.98 -17.37
C TYR A 28 -0.64 8.98 -18.25
N LEU A 29 -0.22 10.27 -18.23
CA LEU A 29 -0.88 11.32 -19.00
C LEU A 29 -0.78 11.07 -20.51
N SER A 30 0.36 10.59 -21.01
CA SER A 30 0.53 10.27 -22.44
C SER A 30 -0.35 9.10 -22.86
N ARG A 31 -0.47 8.04 -22.05
CA ARG A 31 -1.34 6.88 -22.34
C ARG A 31 -2.80 7.28 -22.38
N ILE A 32 -3.26 8.06 -21.40
CA ILE A 32 -4.62 8.59 -21.40
C ILE A 32 -4.86 9.45 -22.64
N SER A 33 -3.89 10.29 -23.02
CA SER A 33 -3.98 11.12 -24.23
C SER A 33 -4.06 10.31 -25.51
N ASN A 34 -3.31 9.23 -25.62
CA ASN A 34 -3.37 8.33 -26.79
C ASN A 34 -4.76 7.70 -26.93
N VAL A 35 -5.28 7.10 -25.86
CA VAL A 35 -6.63 6.50 -25.84
C VAL A 35 -7.72 7.55 -26.16
N VAL A 36 -7.63 8.73 -25.55
CA VAL A 36 -8.57 9.83 -25.84
C VAL A 36 -8.50 10.25 -27.29
N SER A 37 -7.30 10.32 -27.88
CA SER A 37 -7.12 10.69 -29.30
C SER A 37 -7.74 9.67 -30.24
N GLU A 38 -7.72 8.37 -29.91
CA GLU A 38 -8.37 7.31 -30.68
C GLU A 38 -9.91 7.35 -30.57
N LEU A 39 -10.42 7.77 -29.40
CA LEU A 39 -11.87 7.86 -29.15
C LEU A 39 -12.51 9.12 -29.75
N LEU A 40 -11.72 10.16 -30.03
CA LEU A 40 -12.22 11.40 -30.58
C LEU A 40 -12.39 11.28 -32.12
N PRO A 41 -13.50 11.81 -32.68
CA PRO A 41 -13.68 11.84 -34.13
C PRO A 41 -12.63 12.73 -34.79
N GLU A 42 -12.18 12.35 -35.98
CA GLU A 42 -11.34 13.23 -36.80
C GLU A 42 -12.10 14.51 -37.15
N PRO A 43 -11.45 15.70 -37.03
CA PRO A 43 -12.09 16.96 -37.36
C PRO A 43 -12.39 16.99 -38.88
N GLN A 44 -13.66 17.19 -39.20
CA GLN A 44 -14.12 17.24 -40.61
C GLN A 44 -13.93 18.63 -41.23
N GLU A 45 -13.79 19.68 -40.41
CA GLU A 45 -13.65 21.08 -40.84
C GLU A 45 -12.59 21.79 -40.01
N ILE A 46 -12.06 22.89 -40.56
CA ILE A 46 -11.13 23.77 -39.85
C ILE A 46 -11.90 24.45 -38.72
N ALA A 47 -11.63 24.04 -37.47
CA ALA A 47 -12.23 24.66 -36.30
C ALA A 47 -11.38 25.86 -35.80
N GLY A 48 -12.02 26.74 -35.03
CA GLY A 48 -11.37 27.91 -34.43
C GLY A 48 -11.56 29.18 -35.17
N ASN A 49 -10.80 30.18 -34.80
CA ASN A 49 -10.99 31.56 -35.21
C ASN A 49 -9.67 32.21 -35.62
N ARG A 50 -9.76 33.44 -36.12
CA ARG A 50 -8.64 34.34 -36.32
C ARG A 50 -9.01 35.76 -35.89
N TYR A 51 -8.06 36.48 -35.37
CA TYR A 51 -8.22 37.92 -35.08
C TYR A 51 -7.65 38.75 -36.21
N HIS A 52 -8.44 39.73 -36.67
CA HIS A 52 -7.98 40.72 -37.60
C HIS A 52 -7.82 42.07 -36.88
N ILE A 53 -6.63 42.63 -36.98
CA ILE A 53 -6.24 43.85 -36.25
C ILE A 53 -5.97 44.97 -37.23
N GLU A 54 -6.77 46.05 -37.12
CA GLU A 54 -6.58 47.28 -37.88
C GLU A 54 -6.40 48.47 -36.91
N GLY A 55 -5.14 48.86 -36.68
CA GLY A 55 -4.82 49.84 -35.64
C GLY A 55 -5.24 49.35 -34.25
N ASN A 56 -6.15 50.07 -33.61
CA ASN A 56 -6.69 49.72 -32.29
C ASN A 56 -8.00 48.88 -32.36
N LYS A 57 -8.50 48.59 -33.54
CA LYS A 57 -9.72 47.81 -33.74
C LYS A 57 -9.37 46.35 -33.95
N VAL A 58 -9.86 45.47 -33.07
CA VAL A 58 -9.70 44.02 -33.15
C VAL A 58 -11.05 43.38 -33.51
N THR A 59 -11.07 42.54 -34.53
CA THR A 59 -12.29 41.83 -34.96
C THR A 59 -12.03 40.32 -34.99
N LEU A 60 -13.02 39.54 -34.58
CA LEU A 60 -12.97 38.07 -34.62
C LEU A 60 -13.62 37.58 -35.91
N LEU A 61 -12.93 36.67 -36.60
CA LEU A 61 -13.40 36.02 -37.83
C LEU A 61 -13.20 34.52 -37.72
N ALA A 62 -13.95 33.74 -38.48
CA ALA A 62 -13.71 32.31 -38.58
C ALA A 62 -12.32 32.03 -39.20
N ALA A 63 -11.65 30.98 -38.76
CA ALA A 63 -10.41 30.53 -39.36
C ALA A 63 -10.61 30.13 -40.83
N LYS A 64 -9.65 30.46 -41.67
CA LYS A 64 -9.65 30.11 -43.10
C LYS A 64 -8.69 28.98 -43.44
N SER A 65 -7.68 28.80 -42.62
CA SER A 65 -6.63 27.81 -42.79
C SER A 65 -6.24 27.24 -41.43
N ALA A 66 -5.78 26.03 -41.41
CA ALA A 66 -5.16 25.40 -40.24
C ALA A 66 -3.89 26.14 -39.76
N GLU A 67 -3.30 27.00 -40.63
CA GLU A 67 -2.14 27.83 -40.30
C GLU A 67 -2.53 29.12 -39.58
N ASP A 68 -3.81 29.50 -39.55
CA ASP A 68 -4.25 30.66 -38.76
C ASP A 68 -3.83 30.51 -37.29
N ALA A 69 -3.35 31.58 -36.70
CA ALA A 69 -2.73 31.55 -35.35
C ALA A 69 -3.65 30.97 -34.25
N PHE A 70 -4.96 31.19 -34.39
CA PHE A 70 -5.97 30.73 -33.43
C PHE A 70 -6.86 29.61 -33.98
N ALA A 71 -6.43 28.94 -35.05
CA ALA A 71 -7.09 27.75 -35.52
C ALA A 71 -6.81 26.56 -34.54
N ALA A 72 -7.77 25.66 -34.43
CA ALA A 72 -7.57 24.41 -33.70
C ALA A 72 -6.55 23.56 -34.45
N LYS A 73 -5.57 23.04 -33.73
CA LYS A 73 -4.47 22.23 -34.26
C LYS A 73 -4.44 20.82 -33.68
N TYR A 74 -5.02 20.64 -32.52
CA TYR A 74 -4.95 19.40 -31.76
C TYR A 74 -6.33 18.93 -31.33
N THR A 75 -6.55 17.63 -31.36
CA THR A 75 -7.76 17.00 -30.81
C THR A 75 -7.62 16.69 -29.34
N CYS A 76 -6.42 16.32 -28.89
CA CYS A 76 -6.09 16.05 -27.51
C CYS A 76 -4.66 16.50 -27.19
N GLN A 77 -4.45 17.04 -26.01
CA GLN A 77 -3.12 17.34 -25.48
C GLN A 77 -3.12 17.16 -23.97
N TYR A 78 -1.98 16.75 -23.43
CA TYR A 78 -1.76 16.67 -21.99
C TYR A 78 -0.66 17.61 -21.52
N ARG A 79 -0.74 18.05 -20.27
CA ARG A 79 0.33 18.78 -19.58
C ARG A 79 0.42 18.30 -18.13
N GLU A 80 1.63 17.95 -17.72
CA GLU A 80 1.97 17.70 -16.32
C GLU A 80 2.08 19.03 -15.55
N TRP A 81 2.69 20.02 -16.21
CA TRP A 81 2.79 21.40 -15.75
C TRP A 81 2.54 22.36 -16.90
N VAL A 82 1.88 23.47 -16.63
CA VAL A 82 1.62 24.51 -17.64
C VAL A 82 1.60 25.87 -16.97
N GLU A 83 2.26 26.84 -17.61
CA GLU A 83 2.22 28.24 -17.18
C GLU A 83 1.01 28.97 -17.76
N PRO A 84 0.48 30.00 -17.06
CA PRO A 84 -0.70 30.75 -17.54
C PRO A 84 -0.55 31.31 -18.95
N GLU A 85 0.62 31.83 -19.32
CA GLU A 85 0.86 32.34 -20.66
C GLU A 85 0.84 31.25 -21.72
N GLN A 86 1.38 30.08 -21.41
CA GLN A 86 1.35 28.91 -22.31
C GLN A 86 -0.08 28.39 -22.51
N LEU A 87 -0.87 28.42 -21.43
CA LEU A 87 -2.24 27.92 -21.45
C LEU A 87 -3.19 28.91 -22.15
N PHE A 88 -3.12 30.18 -21.80
CA PHE A 88 -4.07 31.20 -22.25
C PHE A 88 -3.54 32.10 -23.36
N GLY A 89 -2.24 32.04 -23.69
CA GLY A 89 -1.65 33.03 -24.58
C GLY A 89 -1.49 34.42 -23.93
N CYS A 90 -1.04 35.36 -24.69
CA CYS A 90 -0.82 36.72 -24.19
C CYS A 90 -1.09 37.83 -25.22
N VAL A 91 -1.24 39.04 -24.71
CA VAL A 91 -1.35 40.26 -25.50
C VAL A 91 -0.06 41.05 -25.34
N ARG A 92 0.62 41.32 -26.44
CA ARG A 92 1.87 42.10 -26.45
C ARG A 92 1.69 43.36 -27.30
N ILE A 93 2.46 44.39 -26.99
CA ILE A 93 2.59 45.59 -27.82
C ILE A 93 4.02 45.62 -28.34
N TYR A 94 4.14 45.63 -29.66
CA TYR A 94 5.42 45.79 -30.32
C TYR A 94 5.34 46.90 -31.36
N LYS A 95 6.17 47.95 -31.22
CA LYS A 95 6.19 49.13 -32.10
C LYS A 95 4.79 49.73 -32.30
N ASP A 96 4.07 49.94 -31.19
CA ASP A 96 2.69 50.46 -31.14
C ASP A 96 1.65 49.61 -31.88
N GLN A 97 1.98 48.34 -32.20
CA GLN A 97 1.05 47.37 -32.77
C GLN A 97 0.68 46.31 -31.73
N ILE A 98 -0.59 46.00 -31.68
CA ILE A 98 -1.12 44.92 -30.83
C ILE A 98 -0.79 43.58 -31.48
N GLN A 99 -0.19 42.69 -30.72
CA GLN A 99 0.06 41.31 -31.11
C GLN A 99 -0.67 40.37 -30.14
N LEU A 100 -1.46 39.49 -30.69
CA LEU A 100 -2.15 38.44 -29.94
C LEU A 100 -1.44 37.11 -30.18
N GLU A 101 -0.93 36.51 -29.12
CA GLU A 101 -0.30 35.20 -29.18
C GLU A 101 -1.25 34.13 -28.62
N PRO A 102 -1.53 33.04 -29.36
CA PRO A 102 -2.42 31.99 -28.91
C PRO A 102 -1.77 31.18 -27.81
N GLY A 103 -2.59 30.69 -26.88
CA GLY A 103 -2.22 29.66 -25.93
C GLY A 103 -2.79 28.28 -26.32
N LEU A 104 -2.53 27.29 -25.49
CA LEU A 104 -2.94 25.92 -25.70
C LEU A 104 -4.47 25.78 -25.85
N VAL A 105 -5.25 26.55 -25.07
CA VAL A 105 -6.72 26.52 -25.14
C VAL A 105 -7.27 26.90 -26.54
N HIS A 106 -6.58 27.76 -27.27
CA HIS A 106 -6.96 28.13 -28.62
C HIS A 106 -6.73 27.01 -29.61
N HIS A 107 -5.56 26.36 -29.50
CA HIS A 107 -5.19 25.26 -30.37
C HIS A 107 -5.96 23.96 -30.09
N LEU A 108 -6.61 23.86 -28.92
CA LEU A 108 -7.45 22.73 -28.51
C LEU A 108 -8.95 23.03 -28.62
N ASN A 109 -9.35 24.11 -29.25
CA ASN A 109 -10.77 24.46 -29.39
C ASN A 109 -11.51 23.35 -30.16
N GLY A 110 -12.51 22.73 -29.54
CA GLY A 110 -13.20 21.53 -30.03
C GLY A 110 -12.61 20.19 -29.52
N GLY A 111 -11.52 20.23 -28.77
CA GLY A 111 -10.78 19.06 -28.30
C GLY A 111 -10.83 18.83 -26.79
N VAL A 112 -9.88 18.01 -26.33
CA VAL A 112 -9.73 17.60 -24.94
C VAL A 112 -8.35 18.03 -24.40
N LEU A 113 -8.35 18.72 -23.26
CA LEU A 113 -7.17 19.02 -22.49
C LEU A 113 -7.08 18.07 -21.30
N ILE A 114 -5.89 17.53 -21.06
CA ILE A 114 -5.61 16.68 -19.91
C ILE A 114 -4.59 17.41 -19.03
N LEU A 115 -4.93 17.65 -17.76
CA LEU A 115 -4.07 18.35 -16.82
C LEU A 115 -3.90 17.58 -15.52
N SER A 116 -2.69 17.65 -14.95
CA SER A 116 -2.43 17.26 -13.57
C SER A 116 -3.15 18.18 -12.60
N ILE A 117 -3.80 17.61 -11.60
CA ILE A 117 -4.48 18.35 -10.53
C ILE A 117 -3.47 19.16 -9.73
N ARG A 118 -2.27 18.65 -9.47
CA ARG A 118 -1.20 19.38 -8.76
C ARG A 118 -0.83 20.68 -9.43
N SER A 119 -0.78 20.69 -10.78
CA SER A 119 -0.53 21.92 -11.53
C SER A 119 -1.58 22.99 -11.31
N LEU A 120 -2.84 22.58 -11.13
CA LEU A 120 -3.96 23.49 -10.86
C LEU A 120 -4.01 23.95 -9.41
N LEU A 121 -3.79 23.03 -8.46
CA LEU A 121 -3.75 23.36 -7.03
C LEU A 121 -2.62 24.35 -6.70
N ALA A 122 -1.49 24.24 -7.39
CA ALA A 122 -0.39 25.19 -7.27
C ALA A 122 -0.71 26.58 -7.87
N GLN A 123 -1.72 26.70 -8.73
CA GLN A 123 -2.08 27.91 -9.46
C GLN A 123 -3.60 28.16 -9.42
N PRO A 124 -4.18 28.51 -8.25
CA PRO A 124 -5.63 28.58 -8.08
C PRO A 124 -6.32 29.61 -9.02
N LEU A 125 -5.67 30.75 -9.30
CA LEU A 125 -6.21 31.77 -10.21
C LEU A 125 -6.27 31.26 -11.66
N MET A 126 -5.28 30.49 -12.08
CA MET A 126 -5.28 29.83 -13.39
C MET A 126 -6.45 28.85 -13.50
N TRP A 127 -6.66 28.05 -12.45
CA TRP A 127 -7.78 27.12 -12.37
C TRP A 127 -9.14 27.83 -12.48
N LEU A 128 -9.39 28.84 -11.65
CA LEU A 128 -10.66 29.59 -11.67
C LEU A 128 -10.95 30.15 -13.05
N ARG A 129 -9.95 30.72 -13.70
CA ARG A 129 -10.06 31.26 -15.06
C ARG A 129 -10.38 30.18 -16.08
N LEU A 130 -9.68 29.05 -16.06
CA LEU A 130 -9.90 27.93 -16.97
C LEU A 130 -11.30 27.34 -16.79
N LYS A 131 -11.72 27.10 -15.55
CA LYS A 131 -13.06 26.61 -15.21
C LYS A 131 -14.15 27.51 -15.75
N GLN A 132 -14.03 28.83 -15.51
CA GLN A 132 -14.99 29.81 -15.99
C GLN A 132 -15.11 29.77 -17.52
N MET A 133 -14.00 29.81 -18.25
CA MET A 133 -13.98 29.77 -19.71
C MET A 133 -14.63 28.51 -20.29
N ILE A 134 -14.36 27.34 -19.69
CA ILE A 134 -14.96 26.08 -20.12
C ILE A 134 -16.46 26.08 -19.84
N THR A 135 -16.89 26.57 -18.69
CA THR A 135 -18.30 26.62 -18.27
C THR A 135 -19.11 27.59 -19.12
N GLU A 136 -18.56 28.78 -19.40
CA GLU A 136 -19.21 29.82 -20.24
C GLU A 136 -19.14 29.51 -21.74
N GLY A 137 -18.21 28.62 -22.15
CA GLY A 137 -17.97 28.33 -23.57
C GLY A 137 -17.36 29.50 -24.31
N GLN A 138 -16.66 30.40 -23.62
CA GLN A 138 -16.06 31.62 -24.19
C GLN A 138 -14.69 31.89 -23.58
N TYR A 139 -13.76 32.27 -24.44
CA TYR A 139 -12.45 32.76 -24.05
C TYR A 139 -12.43 34.27 -23.96
N HIS A 140 -12.03 34.80 -22.82
CA HIS A 140 -11.87 36.24 -22.58
C HIS A 140 -10.40 36.61 -22.40
N TRP A 141 -9.94 37.64 -23.10
CA TRP A 141 -8.63 38.18 -22.87
C TRP A 141 -8.61 38.98 -21.57
N VAL A 142 -7.64 38.70 -20.75
CA VAL A 142 -7.41 39.35 -19.45
C VAL A 142 -6.01 39.90 -19.43
N SER A 143 -5.82 41.09 -18.89
CA SER A 143 -4.48 41.64 -18.69
C SER A 143 -3.73 40.81 -17.63
N PRO A 144 -2.48 40.42 -17.87
CA PRO A 144 -1.66 39.75 -16.86
C PRO A 144 -1.30 40.65 -15.67
N ASP A 145 -1.44 41.96 -15.83
CA ASP A 145 -1.22 43.01 -14.82
C ASP A 145 -2.51 43.76 -14.58
N GLU A 146 -3.10 43.58 -13.41
CA GLU A 146 -4.37 44.24 -13.03
C GLU A 146 -4.28 45.78 -13.05
N THR A 147 -3.08 46.32 -12.91
CA THR A 147 -2.83 47.77 -12.95
C THR A 147 -2.80 48.33 -14.36
N ARG A 148 -2.74 47.47 -15.38
CA ARG A 148 -2.66 47.85 -16.79
C ARG A 148 -3.83 47.29 -17.58
N PRO A 149 -4.74 48.12 -18.09
CA PRO A 149 -5.82 47.64 -18.94
C PRO A 149 -5.28 47.07 -20.26
N LEU A 150 -6.08 46.22 -20.90
CA LEU A 150 -5.78 45.76 -22.24
C LEU A 150 -5.64 46.95 -23.20
N PRO A 151 -4.73 46.91 -24.19
CA PRO A 151 -4.45 48.02 -25.11
C PRO A 151 -5.62 48.32 -26.05
N ALA A 152 -6.57 47.41 -26.21
CA ALA A 152 -7.78 47.55 -26.99
C ALA A 152 -8.89 46.64 -26.44
N THR A 153 -10.11 46.88 -26.87
CA THR A 153 -11.22 45.96 -26.64
C THR A 153 -11.11 44.81 -27.61
N ILE A 154 -10.83 43.63 -27.08
CA ILE A 154 -10.67 42.40 -27.85
C ILE A 154 -11.95 41.57 -27.69
N PRO A 155 -12.65 41.21 -28.79
CA PRO A 155 -13.86 40.42 -28.70
C PRO A 155 -13.57 39.00 -28.16
N PRO A 156 -14.47 38.46 -27.31
CA PRO A 156 -14.33 37.08 -26.80
C PRO A 156 -14.41 36.08 -27.95
N MET A 157 -13.74 34.93 -27.79
CA MET A 157 -13.72 33.85 -28.76
C MET A 157 -14.55 32.67 -28.25
N PRO A 158 -15.44 32.08 -29.08
CA PRO A 158 -16.11 30.83 -28.72
C PRO A 158 -15.10 29.73 -28.38
N LEU A 159 -15.32 29.04 -27.28
CA LEU A 159 -14.43 28.02 -26.77
C LEU A 159 -15.22 26.73 -26.43
N ASP A 160 -14.88 25.64 -27.08
CA ASP A 160 -15.47 24.32 -26.82
C ASP A 160 -14.36 23.33 -26.43
N ILE A 161 -13.96 23.39 -25.17
CA ILE A 161 -12.93 22.48 -24.63
C ILE A 161 -13.56 21.60 -23.56
N ARG A 162 -13.14 20.33 -23.56
CA ARG A 162 -13.38 19.40 -22.48
C ARG A 162 -12.09 19.19 -21.69
N LEU A 163 -12.19 19.02 -20.37
CA LEU A 163 -11.05 18.92 -19.48
C LEU A 163 -11.07 17.61 -18.72
N ILE A 164 -9.98 16.85 -18.80
CA ILE A 164 -9.70 15.70 -17.93
C ILE A 164 -8.70 16.14 -16.87
N LEU A 165 -9.09 16.01 -15.61
CA LEU A 165 -8.27 16.29 -14.44
C LEU A 165 -7.74 14.98 -13.91
N VAL A 166 -6.42 14.81 -13.90
CA VAL A 166 -5.76 13.59 -13.45
C VAL A 166 -5.08 13.86 -12.12
N GLY A 167 -5.33 13.00 -11.14
CA GLY A 167 -4.73 13.09 -9.81
C GLY A 167 -4.65 11.76 -9.06
N ASP A 168 -3.75 11.70 -8.09
CA ASP A 168 -3.73 10.63 -7.09
C ASP A 168 -4.85 10.85 -6.05
N ARG A 169 -4.99 9.93 -5.08
CA ARG A 169 -6.03 10.03 -4.05
C ARG A 169 -5.94 11.30 -3.20
N LEU A 170 -4.74 11.78 -2.93
CA LEU A 170 -4.53 13.00 -2.15
C LEU A 170 -4.95 14.23 -2.94
N SER A 171 -4.44 14.38 -4.17
CA SER A 171 -4.80 15.50 -5.07
C SER A 171 -6.31 15.54 -5.37
N LEU A 172 -6.93 14.35 -5.51
CA LEU A 172 -8.39 14.24 -5.68
C LEU A 172 -9.15 14.66 -4.43
N GLY A 173 -8.66 14.32 -3.23
CA GLY A 173 -9.20 14.78 -1.97
C GLY A 173 -9.17 16.30 -1.86
N ASP A 174 -8.00 16.90 -2.11
CA ASP A 174 -7.82 18.36 -2.10
C ASP A 174 -8.72 19.06 -3.13
N LEU A 175 -8.86 18.50 -4.33
CA LEU A 175 -9.78 19.03 -5.36
C LEU A 175 -11.25 18.91 -4.90
N SER A 176 -11.64 17.81 -4.30
CA SER A 176 -12.99 17.58 -3.79
C SER A 176 -13.37 18.61 -2.71
N ASP A 177 -12.45 18.90 -1.81
CA ASP A 177 -12.65 19.91 -0.76
C ASP A 177 -12.76 21.32 -1.33
N MET A 178 -11.98 21.62 -2.37
CA MET A 178 -11.98 22.94 -3.03
C MET A 178 -13.18 23.12 -3.97
N GLU A 179 -13.62 22.07 -4.65
CA GLU A 179 -14.59 22.10 -5.76
C GLU A 179 -15.63 20.98 -5.69
N PRO A 180 -16.45 20.89 -4.61
CA PRO A 180 -17.41 19.80 -4.44
C PRO A 180 -18.43 19.71 -5.58
N GLU A 181 -18.92 20.86 -6.09
CA GLU A 181 -19.90 20.90 -7.20
C GLU A 181 -19.31 20.37 -8.52
N LEU A 182 -18.02 20.57 -8.73
CA LEU A 182 -17.32 20.02 -9.90
C LEU A 182 -17.28 18.49 -9.82
N MET A 183 -16.95 17.94 -8.64
CA MET A 183 -16.90 16.49 -8.43
C MET A 183 -18.26 15.86 -8.70
N ASP A 184 -19.35 16.45 -8.22
CA ASP A 184 -20.71 15.95 -8.41
C ASP A 184 -21.17 15.97 -9.88
N SER A 185 -20.66 16.91 -10.68
CA SER A 185 -21.06 17.11 -12.09
C SER A 185 -20.12 16.48 -13.11
N SER A 186 -18.97 15.96 -12.68
CA SER A 186 -17.95 15.37 -13.53
C SER A 186 -18.19 13.89 -13.78
N ILE A 187 -17.68 13.40 -14.91
CA ILE A 187 -17.51 11.94 -15.10
C ILE A 187 -16.29 11.52 -14.31
N TYR A 188 -16.46 10.48 -13.48
CA TYR A 188 -15.36 9.88 -12.72
C TYR A 188 -14.84 8.62 -13.41
N GLY A 189 -13.54 8.40 -13.32
CA GLY A 189 -12.87 7.17 -13.76
C GLY A 189 -11.62 6.88 -12.94
N GLU A 190 -11.16 5.64 -12.98
CA GLU A 190 -9.91 5.21 -12.37
C GLU A 190 -9.05 4.46 -13.37
N PHE A 191 -7.75 4.73 -13.33
CA PHE A 191 -6.77 3.85 -13.93
C PHE A 191 -6.49 2.73 -12.92
N GLU A 192 -6.85 1.51 -13.27
CA GLU A 192 -6.63 0.35 -12.42
C GLU A 192 -5.12 0.14 -12.21
N ALA A 193 -4.71 -0.08 -10.96
CA ALA A 193 -3.31 -0.34 -10.62
C ALA A 193 -2.91 -1.78 -10.93
N ASP A 194 -3.87 -2.70 -10.86
CA ASP A 194 -3.66 -4.13 -10.96
C ASP A 194 -4.71 -4.78 -11.85
N LEU A 195 -4.32 -5.88 -12.50
CA LEU A 195 -5.19 -6.76 -13.27
C LEU A 195 -5.46 -8.04 -12.47
N PRO A 196 -6.71 -8.28 -12.02
CA PRO A 196 -7.05 -9.55 -11.39
C PRO A 196 -6.93 -10.71 -12.39
N LEU A 197 -6.29 -11.79 -11.97
CA LEU A 197 -6.16 -13.02 -12.75
C LEU A 197 -7.37 -13.92 -12.49
N THR A 198 -8.42 -13.77 -13.28
CA THR A 198 -9.65 -14.57 -13.19
C THR A 198 -9.74 -15.62 -14.27
N GLU A 199 -9.18 -15.33 -15.44
CA GLU A 199 -9.19 -16.18 -16.62
C GLU A 199 -7.80 -16.22 -17.29
N THR A 200 -7.58 -17.22 -18.15
CA THR A 200 -6.32 -17.34 -18.90
C THR A 200 -6.11 -16.15 -19.85
N SER A 201 -7.19 -15.56 -20.37
CA SER A 201 -7.16 -14.37 -21.21
C SER A 201 -6.58 -13.14 -20.53
N ASP A 202 -6.68 -13.03 -19.19
CA ASP A 202 -6.11 -11.94 -18.43
C ASP A 202 -4.58 -11.96 -18.50
N MET A 203 -3.99 -13.15 -18.38
CA MET A 203 -2.55 -13.35 -18.54
C MET A 203 -2.08 -13.00 -19.96
N GLU A 204 -2.82 -13.43 -20.99
CA GLU A 204 -2.50 -13.09 -22.38
C GLU A 204 -2.57 -11.58 -22.62
N THR A 205 -3.58 -10.92 -22.05
CA THR A 205 -3.74 -9.47 -22.12
C THR A 205 -2.57 -8.76 -21.45
N TRP A 206 -2.18 -9.20 -20.25
CA TRP A 206 -1.04 -8.63 -19.54
C TRP A 206 0.27 -8.83 -20.29
N CYS A 207 0.53 -10.02 -20.84
CA CYS A 207 1.71 -10.28 -21.65
C CYS A 207 1.75 -9.40 -22.91
N GLY A 208 0.60 -9.19 -23.56
CA GLY A 208 0.45 -8.26 -24.68
C GLY A 208 0.79 -6.83 -24.29
N TYR A 209 0.31 -6.38 -23.12
CA TYR A 209 0.61 -5.05 -22.58
C TYR A 209 2.11 -4.87 -22.30
N VAL A 210 2.74 -5.83 -21.62
CA VAL A 210 4.19 -5.79 -21.35
C VAL A 210 5.01 -5.75 -22.66
N ASN A 211 4.64 -6.53 -23.68
CA ASN A 211 5.32 -6.47 -24.97
C ASN A 211 5.15 -5.10 -25.65
N THR A 212 3.97 -4.48 -25.54
CA THR A 212 3.75 -3.12 -26.05
C THR A 212 4.67 -2.11 -25.37
N LEU A 213 4.85 -2.24 -24.04
CA LEU A 213 5.79 -1.41 -23.27
C LEU A 213 7.24 -1.61 -23.74
N ALA A 214 7.66 -2.85 -23.98
CA ALA A 214 8.99 -3.16 -24.47
C ALA A 214 9.23 -2.51 -25.85
N ASP A 215 8.26 -2.61 -26.76
CA ASP A 215 8.33 -1.97 -28.09
C ASP A 215 8.42 -0.43 -27.98
N GLU A 216 7.63 0.19 -27.10
CA GLU A 216 7.67 1.64 -26.86
C GLU A 216 9.01 2.14 -26.28
N LEU A 217 9.68 1.29 -25.48
CA LEU A 217 10.98 1.57 -24.89
C LEU A 217 12.17 1.27 -25.82
N ASP A 218 11.91 0.69 -26.99
CA ASP A 218 12.94 0.18 -27.90
C ASP A 218 13.89 -0.84 -27.21
N VAL A 219 13.30 -1.70 -26.35
CA VAL A 219 14.01 -2.82 -25.72
C VAL A 219 13.50 -4.15 -26.26
N PRO A 220 14.32 -5.22 -26.22
CA PRO A 220 13.87 -6.53 -26.70
C PRO A 220 12.64 -7.04 -25.94
N ARG A 221 11.76 -7.77 -26.64
CA ARG A 221 10.65 -8.48 -25.99
C ARG A 221 11.15 -9.64 -25.15
N LEU A 222 10.31 -10.14 -24.25
CA LEU A 222 10.67 -11.23 -23.37
C LEU A 222 10.75 -12.57 -24.12
N ALA A 223 11.80 -13.34 -23.84
CA ALA A 223 11.91 -14.73 -24.23
C ALA A 223 10.93 -15.62 -23.42
N ALA A 224 10.64 -16.81 -23.90
CA ALA A 224 9.71 -17.71 -23.23
C ALA A 224 10.12 -18.08 -21.80
N ASP A 225 11.42 -18.23 -21.54
CA ASP A 225 11.99 -18.53 -20.22
C ASP A 225 11.97 -17.34 -19.26
N ALA A 226 11.88 -16.12 -19.77
CA ALA A 226 11.83 -14.89 -18.96
C ALA A 226 10.47 -14.64 -18.29
N TRP A 227 9.37 -15.11 -18.90
CA TRP A 227 8.02 -14.86 -18.36
C TRP A 227 7.81 -15.37 -16.95
N PRO A 228 8.23 -16.60 -16.57
CA PRO A 228 8.08 -17.05 -15.18
C PRO A 228 8.85 -16.18 -14.18
N GLU A 229 10.05 -15.71 -14.52
CA GLU A 229 10.84 -14.84 -13.64
C GLU A 229 10.22 -13.44 -13.54
N PHE A 230 9.80 -12.87 -14.66
CA PHE A 230 9.13 -11.58 -14.65
C PHE A 230 7.79 -11.61 -13.90
N LEU A 231 7.05 -12.72 -14.03
CA LEU A 231 5.82 -12.93 -13.28
C LEU A 231 6.05 -12.95 -11.76
N LYS A 232 7.12 -13.61 -11.28
CA LYS A 232 7.49 -13.59 -9.86
C LYS A 232 7.76 -12.17 -9.37
N ILE A 233 8.51 -11.39 -10.16
CA ILE A 233 8.82 -9.98 -9.83
C ILE A 233 7.52 -9.16 -9.76
N ALA A 234 6.60 -9.35 -10.71
CA ALA A 234 5.31 -8.66 -10.76
C ALA A 234 4.39 -9.03 -9.59
N ILE A 235 4.30 -10.32 -9.24
CA ILE A 235 3.55 -10.82 -8.08
C ILE A 235 4.15 -10.29 -6.78
N ARG A 236 5.47 -10.25 -6.66
CA ARG A 236 6.12 -9.66 -5.48
C ARG A 236 5.75 -8.20 -5.30
N GLN A 237 5.63 -7.46 -6.39
CA GLN A 237 5.24 -6.04 -6.37
C GLN A 237 3.74 -5.85 -6.08
N SER A 238 2.85 -6.67 -6.66
CA SER A 238 1.41 -6.61 -6.36
C SER A 238 1.06 -7.15 -4.99
N THR A 239 1.95 -7.95 -4.39
CA THR A 239 1.75 -8.68 -3.12
C THR A 239 0.56 -9.65 -3.14
N ASP A 240 0.08 -10.06 -4.30
CA ASP A 240 -1.03 -10.99 -4.48
C ASP A 240 -0.82 -11.89 -5.71
N GLN A 241 -0.79 -13.21 -5.51
CA GLN A 241 -0.65 -14.19 -6.60
C GLN A 241 -1.82 -14.16 -7.61
N GLY A 242 -2.95 -13.61 -7.22
CA GLY A 242 -4.13 -13.46 -8.07
C GLY A 242 -4.22 -12.11 -8.79
N SER A 243 -3.16 -11.30 -8.81
CA SER A 243 -3.18 -9.95 -9.37
C SER A 243 -1.85 -9.56 -9.99
N LEU A 244 -1.88 -8.94 -11.18
CA LEU A 244 -0.71 -8.47 -11.90
C LEU A 244 -0.71 -6.95 -11.99
N ILE A 245 0.45 -6.36 -11.77
CA ILE A 245 0.63 -4.92 -11.78
C ILE A 245 0.48 -4.34 -13.20
N LEU A 246 -0.22 -3.21 -13.28
CA LEU A 246 -0.43 -2.45 -14.52
C LEU A 246 0.35 -1.12 -14.54
N ASP A 247 1.07 -0.78 -13.47
CA ASP A 247 1.84 0.47 -13.40
C ASP A 247 2.91 0.54 -14.50
N PRO A 248 2.75 1.41 -15.51
CA PRO A 248 3.68 1.51 -16.63
C PRO A 248 5.05 2.03 -16.20
N VAL A 249 5.14 2.85 -15.15
CA VAL A 249 6.43 3.39 -14.66
C VAL A 249 7.26 2.26 -14.06
N TRP A 250 6.62 1.45 -13.23
CA TRP A 250 7.27 0.31 -12.61
C TRP A 250 7.67 -0.74 -13.67
N LEU A 251 6.75 -1.11 -14.56
CA LEU A 251 7.01 -2.07 -15.64
C LEU A 251 8.17 -1.61 -16.55
N ASN A 252 8.16 -0.35 -16.97
CA ASN A 252 9.22 0.26 -17.78
C ASN A 252 10.57 0.18 -17.08
N THR A 253 10.60 0.41 -15.77
CA THR A 253 11.83 0.31 -14.97
C THR A 253 12.36 -1.12 -14.96
N GLN A 254 11.48 -2.13 -14.76
CA GLN A 254 11.90 -3.54 -14.77
C GLN A 254 12.48 -3.95 -16.14
N LEU A 255 11.78 -3.60 -17.22
CA LEU A 255 12.20 -3.91 -18.58
C LEU A 255 13.53 -3.24 -18.94
N SER A 256 13.67 -1.95 -18.61
CA SER A 256 14.89 -1.18 -18.88
C SER A 256 16.08 -1.70 -18.09
N GLU A 257 15.91 -2.04 -16.80
CA GLU A 257 17.00 -2.61 -16.01
C GLU A 257 17.42 -4.00 -16.53
N ALA A 258 16.45 -4.88 -16.85
CA ALA A 258 16.78 -6.18 -17.44
C ALA A 258 17.52 -6.05 -18.76
N ALA A 259 17.14 -5.09 -19.61
CA ALA A 259 17.83 -4.84 -20.88
C ALA A 259 19.31 -4.48 -20.72
N LEU A 260 19.70 -3.84 -19.59
CA LEU A 260 21.11 -3.52 -19.31
C LEU A 260 21.99 -4.77 -19.05
N TYR A 261 21.38 -5.86 -18.62
CA TYR A 261 22.06 -7.13 -18.33
C TYR A 261 21.85 -8.17 -19.42
N ASN A 262 21.12 -7.84 -20.49
CA ASN A 262 20.79 -8.77 -21.55
C ASN A 262 21.84 -8.73 -22.67
N GLU A 263 22.36 -9.89 -23.04
CA GLU A 263 23.28 -10.07 -24.17
C GLU A 263 22.61 -10.76 -25.36
N ASP A 264 21.38 -11.24 -25.18
CA ASP A 264 20.62 -12.00 -26.14
C ASP A 264 19.71 -11.12 -27.02
N GLU A 265 19.17 -11.67 -28.10
CA GLU A 265 18.24 -11.00 -29.01
C GLU A 265 16.88 -10.71 -28.34
N LEU A 266 16.47 -11.52 -27.37
CA LEU A 266 15.29 -11.37 -26.53
C LEU A 266 15.71 -11.25 -25.06
N LEU A 267 14.90 -10.59 -24.21
CA LEU A 267 15.14 -10.52 -22.77
C LEU A 267 15.04 -11.93 -22.16
N SER A 268 16.13 -12.43 -21.62
CA SER A 268 16.22 -13.77 -21.02
C SER A 268 15.89 -13.78 -19.53
N ALA A 269 15.57 -14.95 -18.96
CA ALA A 269 15.40 -15.13 -17.50
C ALA A 269 16.62 -14.62 -16.73
N LYS A 270 17.84 -14.90 -17.23
CA LYS A 270 19.10 -14.47 -16.61
C LYS A 270 19.25 -12.96 -16.53
N ALA A 271 18.72 -12.22 -17.51
CA ALA A 271 18.74 -10.75 -17.49
C ALA A 271 17.90 -10.20 -16.34
N PHE A 272 16.71 -10.77 -16.11
CA PHE A 272 15.85 -10.41 -14.96
C PHE A 272 16.46 -10.82 -13.62
N GLU A 273 17.04 -12.00 -13.53
CA GLU A 273 17.76 -12.46 -12.32
C GLU A 273 18.93 -11.55 -11.98
N ALA A 274 19.74 -11.16 -12.98
CA ALA A 274 20.87 -10.26 -12.79
C ALA A 274 20.41 -8.85 -12.36
N ALA A 275 19.38 -8.31 -12.99
CA ALA A 275 18.81 -7.01 -12.62
C ALA A 275 18.28 -7.03 -11.19
N THR A 276 17.51 -8.07 -10.82
CA THR A 276 16.95 -8.25 -9.47
C THR A 276 18.05 -8.40 -8.42
N SER A 277 19.08 -9.21 -8.69
CA SER A 277 20.22 -9.40 -7.78
C SER A 277 21.00 -8.11 -7.58
N SER A 278 21.25 -7.36 -8.66
CA SER A 278 21.94 -6.07 -8.58
C SER A 278 21.14 -5.04 -7.76
N ARG A 279 19.81 -5.03 -7.92
CA ARG A 279 18.93 -4.16 -7.13
C ARG A 279 18.94 -4.58 -5.67
N ALA A 280 18.79 -5.85 -5.38
CA ALA A 280 18.83 -6.37 -4.01
C ALA A 280 20.13 -5.98 -3.31
N TRP A 281 21.27 -6.08 -4.00
CA TRP A 281 22.57 -5.67 -3.44
C TRP A 281 22.65 -4.17 -3.13
N ARG A 282 22.10 -3.30 -4.01
CA ARG A 282 22.07 -1.84 -3.77
C ARG A 282 21.19 -1.45 -2.57
N GLU A 283 20.20 -2.27 -2.27
CA GLU A 283 19.16 -1.99 -1.27
C GLU A 283 19.36 -2.79 0.03
N SER A 284 20.42 -3.62 0.15
CA SER A 284 20.62 -4.53 1.29
C SER A 284 21.24 -3.89 2.53
N TYR A 285 21.85 -2.71 2.42
CA TYR A 285 22.69 -2.14 3.48
C TYR A 285 22.01 -2.07 4.86
N LEU A 286 20.77 -1.59 4.93
CA LEU A 286 20.07 -1.46 6.21
C LEU A 286 19.73 -2.84 6.80
N GLN A 287 19.30 -3.77 5.96
CA GLN A 287 19.01 -5.14 6.37
C GLN A 287 20.27 -5.86 6.89
N GLU A 288 21.39 -5.71 6.19
CA GLU A 288 22.67 -6.27 6.63
C GLU A 288 23.11 -5.70 7.98
N ARG A 289 22.95 -4.39 8.20
CA ARG A 289 23.28 -3.76 9.48
C ARG A 289 22.43 -4.31 10.63
N MET A 290 21.14 -4.45 10.42
CA MET A 290 20.24 -5.06 11.42
C MET A 290 20.64 -6.50 11.72
N GLN A 291 20.95 -7.30 10.72
CA GLN A 291 21.40 -8.68 10.89
C GLN A 291 22.74 -8.75 11.65
N ASP A 292 23.67 -7.86 11.37
CA ASP A 292 24.94 -7.77 12.10
C ASP A 292 24.72 -7.45 13.59
N GLU A 293 23.77 -6.56 13.93
CA GLU A 293 23.42 -6.25 15.32
C GLU A 293 22.84 -7.45 16.06
N ILE A 294 22.04 -8.28 15.36
CA ILE A 294 21.51 -9.54 15.90
C ILE A 294 22.65 -10.56 16.12
N GLU A 295 23.56 -10.70 15.17
CA GLU A 295 24.71 -11.60 15.29
C GLU A 295 25.68 -11.20 16.40
N LEU A 296 25.90 -9.89 16.56
CA LEU A 296 26.75 -9.35 17.65
C LEU A 296 26.06 -9.40 19.01
N GLY A 297 24.80 -9.86 19.08
CA GLY A 297 24.04 -9.94 20.32
C GLY A 297 23.64 -8.57 20.89
N GLN A 298 23.60 -7.54 20.05
CA GLN A 298 23.09 -6.22 20.43
C GLN A 298 21.57 -6.21 20.38
N ILE A 299 20.98 -6.94 19.43
CA ILE A 299 19.55 -7.27 19.39
C ILE A 299 19.43 -8.77 19.76
N LEU A 300 18.64 -9.05 20.78
CA LEU A 300 18.52 -10.39 21.34
C LEU A 300 17.36 -11.15 20.70
N ILE A 301 17.65 -11.99 19.75
CA ILE A 301 16.71 -12.93 19.12
C ILE A 301 17.19 -14.35 19.38
N GLU A 302 16.33 -15.21 19.91
CA GLU A 302 16.62 -16.63 20.07
C GLU A 302 16.10 -17.43 18.88
N THR A 303 16.90 -18.37 18.39
CA THR A 303 16.54 -19.27 17.27
C THR A 303 16.69 -20.74 17.64
N ASP A 304 16.83 -21.02 18.93
CA ASP A 304 16.91 -22.38 19.51
C ASP A 304 16.46 -22.38 20.97
N GLY A 305 16.13 -23.56 21.51
CA GLY A 305 15.69 -23.72 22.87
C GLY A 305 14.21 -23.42 23.10
N GLU A 306 13.82 -23.40 24.36
CA GLU A 306 12.45 -23.23 24.82
C GLU A 306 12.41 -22.28 26.03
N VAL A 307 11.49 -21.28 26.01
CA VAL A 307 11.37 -20.27 27.08
C VAL A 307 9.90 -20.00 27.40
N VAL A 308 9.58 -19.91 28.70
CA VAL A 308 8.23 -19.56 29.17
C VAL A 308 8.00 -18.05 29.01
N GLY A 309 6.87 -17.68 28.39
CA GLY A 309 6.46 -16.28 28.23
C GLY A 309 7.33 -15.46 27.27
N GLN A 310 8.12 -16.11 26.40
CA GLN A 310 8.92 -15.46 25.38
C GLN A 310 8.62 -16.03 24.00
N ILE A 311 8.55 -15.17 22.99
CA ILE A 311 8.26 -15.55 21.60
C ILE A 311 8.96 -14.61 20.63
N ASN A 312 9.27 -15.08 19.43
CA ASN A 312 9.69 -14.25 18.31
C ASN A 312 8.46 -13.72 17.57
N GLY A 313 8.19 -12.43 17.70
CA GLY A 313 7.26 -11.69 16.84
C GLY A 313 7.93 -11.20 15.58
N LEU A 314 7.15 -10.80 14.58
CA LEU A 314 7.65 -10.30 13.30
C LEU A 314 7.02 -8.94 12.97
N SER A 315 7.84 -7.97 12.69
CA SER A 315 7.46 -6.62 12.24
C SER A 315 8.02 -6.30 10.87
N VAL A 316 7.52 -5.22 10.29
CA VAL A 316 8.02 -4.62 9.05
C VAL A 316 8.42 -3.20 9.35
N LEU A 317 9.64 -2.84 9.00
CA LEU A 317 10.17 -1.48 9.14
C LEU A 317 10.21 -0.78 7.79
N GLU A 318 9.60 0.38 7.72
CA GLU A 318 9.68 1.28 6.58
C GLU A 318 10.55 2.48 6.94
N TYR A 319 11.68 2.62 6.24
CA TYR A 319 12.56 3.76 6.41
C TYR A 319 12.25 4.84 5.38
N PRO A 320 11.98 6.08 5.79
CA PRO A 320 11.72 7.18 4.85
C PRO A 320 12.83 7.30 3.80
N GLY A 321 12.45 7.22 2.51
CA GLY A 321 13.38 7.28 1.39
C GLY A 321 14.07 5.97 1.03
N HIS A 322 13.86 4.89 1.77
CA HIS A 322 14.30 3.55 1.37
C HIS A 322 13.21 2.88 0.51
N PRO A 323 13.57 2.24 -0.62
CA PRO A 323 12.57 1.70 -1.57
C PRO A 323 11.86 0.45 -1.09
N ARG A 324 12.38 -0.23 -0.08
CA ARG A 324 11.83 -1.50 0.44
C ARG A 324 11.53 -1.43 1.92
N ALA A 325 10.46 -2.08 2.31
CA ALA A 325 10.21 -2.45 3.68
C ALA A 325 11.12 -3.62 4.09
N LEU A 326 11.58 -3.64 5.32
CA LEU A 326 12.47 -4.66 5.87
C LEU A 326 11.74 -5.47 6.93
N GLY A 327 11.89 -6.80 6.90
CA GLY A 327 11.35 -7.67 7.94
C GLY A 327 12.29 -7.74 9.14
N GLU A 328 11.76 -7.49 10.32
CA GLU A 328 12.52 -7.54 11.57
C GLU A 328 11.88 -8.52 12.54
N PRO A 329 12.62 -9.53 13.02
CA PRO A 329 12.19 -10.32 14.17
C PRO A 329 12.35 -9.50 15.45
N SER A 330 11.35 -9.56 16.33
CA SER A 330 11.34 -8.88 17.61
C SER A 330 11.07 -9.88 18.73
N ARG A 331 11.82 -9.80 19.82
CA ARG A 331 11.54 -10.61 21.01
C ARG A 331 10.40 -9.96 21.79
N ILE A 332 9.30 -10.72 21.92
CA ILE A 332 8.16 -10.35 22.77
C ILE A 332 8.25 -11.18 24.04
N SER A 333 8.14 -10.54 25.20
CA SER A 333 8.10 -11.21 26.49
C SER A 333 6.85 -10.87 27.28
N CYS A 334 6.37 -11.85 28.02
CA CYS A 334 5.24 -11.72 28.93
C CYS A 334 5.61 -12.25 30.31
N VAL A 335 5.43 -11.40 31.33
CA VAL A 335 5.63 -11.76 32.74
C VAL A 335 4.30 -11.70 33.46
N VAL A 336 3.99 -12.79 34.21
CA VAL A 336 2.73 -12.93 34.94
C VAL A 336 3.03 -13.00 36.44
N HIS A 337 2.28 -12.24 37.24
CA HIS A 337 2.36 -12.26 38.71
C HIS A 337 0.95 -12.27 39.31
N THR A 338 0.83 -12.62 40.58
CA THR A 338 -0.46 -12.55 41.29
C THR A 338 -0.93 -11.10 41.34
N GLY A 339 -2.16 -10.84 40.91
CA GLY A 339 -2.73 -9.50 40.76
C GLY A 339 -4.25 -9.54 40.69
N ASP A 340 -4.83 -8.53 40.10
CA ASP A 340 -6.27 -8.25 40.03
C ASP A 340 -6.86 -8.37 38.61
N GLY A 341 -6.12 -8.97 37.68
CA GLY A 341 -6.55 -9.18 36.30
C GLY A 341 -6.11 -8.05 35.34
N GLU A 342 -5.24 -7.15 35.77
CA GLU A 342 -4.75 -6.09 34.89
C GLU A 342 -3.71 -6.65 33.90
N PHE A 343 -3.94 -6.43 32.62
CA PHE A 343 -2.95 -6.66 31.56
C PHE A 343 -2.31 -5.33 31.18
N THR A 344 -1.01 -5.24 31.40
CA THR A 344 -0.23 -4.05 31.10
C THR A 344 0.50 -4.23 29.78
N ASP A 345 0.15 -3.40 28.81
CA ASP A 345 0.89 -3.16 27.60
C ASP A 345 1.95 -2.07 27.89
N VAL A 346 3.22 -2.46 27.81
CA VAL A 346 4.33 -1.57 28.15
C VAL A 346 4.53 -0.51 27.08
N GLU A 347 4.37 -0.84 25.80
CA GLU A 347 4.50 0.08 24.68
C GLU A 347 3.47 1.21 24.79
N ARG A 348 2.24 0.89 25.12
CA ARG A 348 1.20 1.88 25.34
C ARG A 348 1.49 2.78 26.56
N LYS A 349 1.95 2.18 27.67
CA LYS A 349 2.31 2.97 28.86
C LYS A 349 3.52 3.88 28.65
N ALA A 350 4.43 3.48 27.76
CA ALA A 350 5.61 4.24 27.34
C ALA A 350 5.33 5.23 26.19
N GLU A 351 4.07 5.32 25.72
CA GLU A 351 3.68 6.15 24.55
C GLU A 351 4.39 5.74 23.25
N LEU A 352 4.81 4.48 23.15
CA LEU A 352 5.39 3.86 21.94
C LEU A 352 4.40 2.99 21.19
N GLY A 353 3.24 2.65 21.77
CA GLY A 353 2.19 1.85 21.14
C GLY A 353 1.17 2.72 20.42
N GLY A 354 1.00 2.49 19.11
CA GLY A 354 -0.03 3.12 18.30
C GLY A 354 -1.45 2.64 18.63
N ASN A 355 -2.45 3.28 18.03
CA ASN A 355 -3.86 2.97 18.30
C ASN A 355 -4.28 1.57 17.81
N LEU A 356 -3.70 1.10 16.69
CA LEU A 356 -4.00 -0.23 16.16
C LEU A 356 -3.41 -1.32 17.04
N HIS A 357 -2.17 -1.14 17.53
CA HIS A 357 -1.56 -2.03 18.50
C HIS A 357 -2.39 -2.14 19.78
N ALA A 358 -2.77 -1.00 20.37
CA ALA A 358 -3.61 -0.98 21.57
C ALA A 358 -4.96 -1.69 21.36
N LYS A 359 -5.58 -1.54 20.18
CA LYS A 359 -6.81 -2.26 19.82
C LYS A 359 -6.58 -3.78 19.76
N GLY A 360 -5.49 -4.23 19.12
CA GLY A 360 -5.11 -5.64 19.05
C GLY A 360 -4.95 -6.27 20.44
N MET A 361 -4.24 -5.58 21.35
CA MET A 361 -4.07 -5.99 22.75
C MET A 361 -5.42 -6.15 23.48
N MET A 362 -6.34 -5.21 23.33
CA MET A 362 -7.67 -5.29 23.96
C MET A 362 -8.49 -6.46 23.43
N ILE A 363 -8.42 -6.73 22.13
CA ILE A 363 -9.12 -7.83 21.47
C ILE A 363 -8.62 -9.19 21.97
N MET A 364 -7.29 -9.39 21.98
CA MET A 364 -6.72 -10.66 22.41
C MET A 364 -6.95 -10.93 23.90
N GLN A 365 -6.95 -9.89 24.75
CA GLN A 365 -7.32 -9.99 26.16
C GLN A 365 -8.79 -10.41 26.33
N ALA A 366 -9.70 -9.80 25.57
CA ALA A 366 -11.12 -10.16 25.60
C ALA A 366 -11.35 -11.61 25.20
N PHE A 367 -10.67 -12.09 24.15
CA PHE A 367 -10.69 -13.49 23.72
C PHE A 367 -10.25 -14.42 24.86
N LEU A 368 -9.08 -14.20 25.43
CA LEU A 368 -8.54 -15.09 26.47
C LEU A 368 -9.44 -15.12 27.73
N ILE A 369 -9.96 -13.97 28.16
CA ILE A 369 -10.86 -13.88 29.31
C ILE A 369 -12.17 -14.65 29.03
N SER A 370 -12.71 -14.56 27.82
CA SER A 370 -13.89 -15.30 27.38
C SER A 370 -13.66 -16.83 27.43
N GLU A 371 -12.52 -17.30 26.94
CA GLU A 371 -12.16 -18.72 26.92
C GLU A 371 -11.97 -19.33 28.33
N LEU A 372 -11.55 -18.51 29.28
CA LEU A 372 -11.34 -18.95 30.66
C LEU A 372 -12.64 -19.15 31.45
N GLU A 373 -13.77 -18.62 30.98
CA GLU A 373 -15.12 -18.73 31.59
C GLU A 373 -15.12 -18.51 33.12
N LEU A 374 -14.42 -17.47 33.59
CA LEU A 374 -14.23 -17.24 35.01
C LEU A 374 -15.42 -16.52 35.64
N ASP A 375 -15.93 -17.04 36.77
CA ASP A 375 -16.94 -16.36 37.62
C ASP A 375 -16.38 -15.15 38.39
N GLN A 376 -15.06 -15.00 38.45
CA GLN A 376 -14.35 -13.95 39.18
C GLN A 376 -13.23 -13.36 38.32
N PRO A 377 -12.75 -12.13 38.61
CA PRO A 377 -11.58 -11.56 37.93
C PRO A 377 -10.38 -12.49 37.99
N LEU A 378 -9.59 -12.53 36.91
CA LEU A 378 -8.36 -13.30 36.84
C LEU A 378 -7.42 -12.92 37.98
N PRO A 379 -6.93 -13.88 38.83
CA PRO A 379 -6.09 -13.57 39.99
C PRO A 379 -4.61 -13.32 39.60
N PHE A 380 -4.36 -13.03 38.34
CA PHE A 380 -3.04 -12.71 37.77
C PHE A 380 -3.09 -11.41 37.01
N SER A 381 -2.05 -10.62 37.15
CA SER A 381 -1.73 -9.51 36.26
C SER A 381 -0.56 -9.86 35.37
N ALA A 382 -0.58 -9.38 34.14
CA ALA A 382 0.45 -9.64 33.14
C ALA A 382 1.03 -8.34 32.60
N SER A 383 2.32 -8.39 32.25
CA SER A 383 3.02 -7.33 31.54
C SER A 383 3.60 -7.90 30.26
N ILE A 384 3.27 -7.30 29.12
CA ILE A 384 3.75 -7.68 27.80
C ILE A 384 4.61 -6.55 27.27
N VAL A 385 5.74 -6.90 26.64
CA VAL A 385 6.70 -5.93 26.10
C VAL A 385 7.39 -6.46 24.86
N PHE A 386 7.62 -5.58 23.89
CA PHE A 386 8.56 -5.77 22.79
C PHE A 386 9.95 -5.37 23.28
N GLU A 387 10.75 -6.37 23.60
CA GLU A 387 12.10 -6.13 24.10
C GLU A 387 12.92 -5.40 23.04
N GLN A 388 13.68 -4.40 23.45
CA GLN A 388 14.56 -3.62 22.59
C GLN A 388 13.86 -2.92 21.39
N SER A 389 12.54 -2.71 21.45
CA SER A 389 11.84 -1.80 20.53
C SER A 389 11.86 -0.39 21.12
N TYR A 390 12.48 0.56 20.43
CA TYR A 390 12.62 1.95 20.83
C TYR A 390 11.89 2.92 19.91
N GLY A 391 11.30 2.39 18.83
CA GLY A 391 10.44 3.09 17.89
C GLY A 391 8.96 2.87 18.19
N GLU A 392 8.12 3.62 17.52
CA GLU A 392 6.67 3.42 17.57
C GLU A 392 6.29 2.05 16.99
N VAL A 393 5.56 1.26 17.78
CA VAL A 393 4.95 -0.01 17.35
C VAL A 393 3.49 0.26 17.04
N ASP A 394 3.12 0.22 15.76
CA ASP A 394 1.71 0.33 15.36
C ASP A 394 1.31 -0.88 14.50
N GLY A 395 0.03 -1.23 14.60
CA GLY A 395 -0.53 -2.41 13.95
C GLY A 395 -0.89 -3.52 14.94
N ASP A 396 -1.83 -4.35 14.56
CA ASP A 396 -2.35 -5.47 15.36
C ASP A 396 -1.73 -6.83 14.94
N SER A 397 -0.78 -6.81 14.00
CA SER A 397 -0.21 -8.03 13.38
C SER A 397 0.65 -8.89 14.31
N ALA A 398 0.96 -8.42 15.51
CA ALA A 398 1.67 -9.17 16.54
C ALA A 398 0.74 -9.77 17.61
N SER A 399 -0.56 -9.49 17.57
CA SER A 399 -1.50 -9.90 18.64
C SER A 399 -1.60 -11.43 18.81
N LEU A 400 -1.37 -12.21 17.75
CA LEU A 400 -1.27 -13.67 17.86
C LEU A 400 -0.01 -14.09 18.67
N ALA A 401 1.12 -13.44 18.41
CA ALA A 401 2.37 -13.73 19.15
C ALA A 401 2.24 -13.31 20.62
N GLU A 402 1.66 -12.14 20.89
CA GLU A 402 1.39 -11.65 22.25
C GLU A 402 0.45 -12.58 23.02
N LEU A 403 -0.62 -13.05 22.37
CA LEU A 403 -1.53 -14.03 22.94
C LEU A 403 -0.80 -15.33 23.29
N CYS A 404 0.02 -15.86 22.37
CA CYS A 404 0.81 -17.09 22.63
C CYS A 404 1.78 -16.90 23.80
N ALA A 405 2.47 -15.76 23.89
CA ALA A 405 3.35 -15.44 25.02
C ALA A 405 2.57 -15.37 26.34
N LEU A 406 1.39 -14.77 26.33
CA LEU A 406 0.51 -14.66 27.50
C LEU A 406 0.00 -16.03 27.97
N VAL A 407 -0.47 -16.87 27.04
CA VAL A 407 -0.91 -18.25 27.31
C VAL A 407 0.24 -19.08 27.88
N SER A 408 1.43 -18.97 27.30
CA SER A 408 2.65 -19.60 27.81
C SER A 408 2.98 -19.18 29.25
N ALA A 409 2.97 -17.88 29.52
CA ALA A 409 3.25 -17.34 30.84
C ALA A 409 2.20 -17.73 31.89
N LEU A 410 0.91 -17.76 31.51
CA LEU A 410 -0.18 -18.21 32.38
C LEU A 410 -0.15 -19.71 32.65
N SER A 411 0.11 -20.54 31.65
CA SER A 411 0.17 -21.99 31.77
C SER A 411 1.52 -22.50 32.29
N MET A 412 2.56 -21.63 32.34
CA MET A 412 3.95 -21.99 32.63
C MET A 412 4.53 -23.03 31.65
N GLN A 413 4.04 -23.05 30.42
CA GLN A 413 4.55 -23.91 29.37
C GLN A 413 5.51 -23.15 28.46
N PRO A 414 6.71 -23.70 28.19
CA PRO A 414 7.67 -23.02 27.35
C PRO A 414 7.26 -23.03 25.89
N ILE A 415 7.67 -21.98 25.17
CA ILE A 415 7.53 -21.83 23.72
C ILE A 415 8.84 -22.17 23.05
N ASN A 416 8.76 -22.94 21.96
CA ASN A 416 9.90 -23.24 21.09
C ASN A 416 10.40 -21.97 20.40
N GLN A 417 11.62 -21.53 20.70
CA GLN A 417 12.22 -20.31 20.18
C GLN A 417 12.73 -20.44 18.72
N GLN A 418 12.65 -21.62 18.14
CA GLN A 418 12.94 -21.85 16.72
C GLN A 418 11.83 -21.35 15.79
N ILE A 419 10.69 -20.94 16.35
CA ILE A 419 9.49 -20.56 15.61
C ILE A 419 9.17 -19.10 15.88
N ALA A 420 8.98 -18.33 14.81
CA ALA A 420 8.43 -16.99 14.87
C ALA A 420 6.95 -16.99 14.52
N VAL A 421 6.22 -15.98 15.00
CA VAL A 421 4.77 -15.89 14.81
C VAL A 421 4.38 -14.51 14.31
N THR A 422 3.48 -14.48 13.33
CA THR A 422 2.79 -13.26 12.91
C THR A 422 1.33 -13.56 12.62
N GLY A 423 0.46 -12.62 12.93
CA GLY A 423 -0.98 -12.72 12.74
C GLY A 423 -1.72 -11.74 13.63
N SER A 424 -2.88 -11.27 13.19
CA SER A 424 -3.83 -10.54 14.01
C SER A 424 -4.91 -11.51 14.50
N VAL A 425 -5.39 -11.33 15.73
CA VAL A 425 -6.41 -12.20 16.35
C VAL A 425 -7.69 -11.39 16.55
N ASP A 426 -8.84 -11.98 16.21
CA ASP A 426 -10.15 -11.43 16.55
C ASP A 426 -10.65 -11.89 17.93
N GLN A 427 -11.83 -11.40 18.35
CA GLN A 427 -12.43 -11.74 19.66
C GLN A 427 -12.86 -13.22 19.80
N PHE A 428 -12.82 -13.98 18.72
CA PHE A 428 -13.16 -15.40 18.67
C PHE A 428 -11.94 -16.31 18.49
N GLY A 429 -10.73 -15.73 18.50
CA GLY A 429 -9.50 -16.46 18.31
C GLY A 429 -9.14 -16.76 16.85
N ASN A 430 -9.92 -16.26 15.87
CA ASN A 430 -9.59 -16.44 14.47
C ASN A 430 -8.40 -15.57 14.09
N VAL A 431 -7.54 -16.12 13.23
CA VAL A 431 -6.33 -15.43 12.76
C VAL A 431 -6.62 -14.68 11.47
N GLN A 432 -6.40 -13.38 11.49
CA GLN A 432 -6.66 -12.45 10.41
C GLN A 432 -5.38 -12.14 9.61
N PRO A 433 -5.52 -11.75 8.31
CA PRO A 433 -4.37 -11.44 7.45
C PRO A 433 -3.60 -10.21 7.91
N ILE A 434 -2.31 -10.19 7.58
CA ILE A 434 -1.39 -9.11 7.94
C ILE A 434 -0.65 -8.59 6.69
N GLY A 435 -0.07 -7.40 6.79
CA GLY A 435 0.81 -6.85 5.76
C GLY A 435 2.26 -7.33 5.89
N GLY A 436 2.99 -7.28 4.76
CA GLY A 436 4.44 -7.56 4.73
C GLY A 436 4.82 -8.99 5.09
N VAL A 437 3.99 -9.97 4.78
CA VAL A 437 4.21 -11.38 5.15
C VAL A 437 5.52 -11.92 4.58
N ASN A 438 5.87 -11.53 3.35
CA ASN A 438 7.11 -11.98 2.70
C ASN A 438 8.34 -11.44 3.41
N GLU A 439 8.36 -10.14 3.69
CA GLU A 439 9.45 -9.45 4.39
C GLU A 439 9.63 -10.04 5.80
N LYS A 440 8.55 -10.26 6.52
CA LYS A 440 8.56 -10.86 7.86
C LYS A 440 9.18 -12.26 7.86
N ILE A 441 8.78 -13.12 6.94
CA ILE A 441 9.32 -14.50 6.82
C ILE A 441 10.81 -14.44 6.45
N GLU A 442 11.16 -13.64 5.46
CA GLU A 442 12.54 -13.51 4.96
C GLU A 442 13.48 -12.94 6.03
N GLY A 443 13.04 -11.95 6.81
CA GLY A 443 13.82 -11.38 7.90
C GLY A 443 14.17 -12.40 9.00
N PHE A 444 13.23 -13.23 9.41
CA PHE A 444 13.51 -14.30 10.39
C PHE A 444 14.32 -15.45 9.78
N PHE A 445 14.01 -15.82 8.54
CA PHE A 445 14.78 -16.85 7.82
C PHE A 445 16.27 -16.48 7.74
N GLU A 446 16.60 -15.23 7.44
CA GLU A 446 17.98 -14.78 7.34
C GLU A 446 18.74 -14.95 8.68
N VAL A 447 18.11 -14.61 9.81
CA VAL A 447 18.70 -14.86 11.14
C VAL A 447 18.96 -16.35 11.35
N CYS A 448 17.98 -17.20 11.03
CA CYS A 448 18.12 -18.66 11.16
C CYS A 448 19.22 -19.20 10.24
N GLN A 449 19.28 -18.73 8.98
CA GLN A 449 20.27 -19.16 8.00
C GLN A 449 21.70 -18.80 8.42
N ARG A 450 21.93 -17.58 8.91
CA ARG A 450 23.24 -17.12 9.39
C ARG A 450 23.74 -17.92 10.59
N ARG A 451 22.84 -18.36 11.48
CA ARG A 451 23.14 -19.19 12.64
C ARG A 451 23.21 -20.69 12.34
N GLY A 452 22.77 -21.09 11.16
CA GLY A 452 22.66 -22.47 10.71
C GLY A 452 21.25 -23.04 10.91
N LEU A 453 20.65 -23.49 9.82
CA LEU A 453 19.32 -24.09 9.82
C LEU A 453 19.34 -25.44 10.58
N THR A 454 18.37 -25.63 11.47
CA THR A 454 18.22 -26.82 12.31
C THR A 454 17.26 -27.87 11.73
N GLY A 455 16.49 -27.49 10.69
CA GLY A 455 15.38 -28.30 10.17
C GLY A 455 14.12 -28.27 11.05
N LYS A 456 14.06 -27.39 12.06
CA LYS A 456 12.90 -27.22 12.94
C LYS A 456 12.43 -25.75 13.02
N GLN A 457 13.19 -24.85 12.42
CA GLN A 457 12.89 -23.43 12.40
C GLN A 457 11.80 -23.11 11.38
N GLY A 458 11.04 -22.08 11.65
CA GLY A 458 10.00 -21.63 10.72
C GLY A 458 9.14 -20.52 11.26
N VAL A 459 8.06 -20.23 10.53
CA VAL A 459 7.14 -19.14 10.81
C VAL A 459 5.70 -19.65 10.80
N ILE A 460 4.94 -19.24 11.82
CA ILE A 460 3.49 -19.38 11.85
C ILE A 460 2.89 -18.09 11.26
N LEU A 461 1.97 -18.26 10.30
CA LEU A 461 1.33 -17.17 9.58
C LEU A 461 -0.18 -17.42 9.35
N PRO A 462 -0.98 -16.39 9.07
CA PRO A 462 -2.39 -16.58 8.76
C PRO A 462 -2.58 -17.37 7.45
N THR A 463 -3.52 -18.32 7.41
CA THR A 463 -3.88 -19.06 6.18
C THR A 463 -4.30 -18.11 5.05
N SER A 464 -4.99 -17.02 5.39
CA SER A 464 -5.43 -16.00 4.44
C SER A 464 -4.27 -15.29 3.74
N ASN A 465 -3.05 -15.30 4.30
CA ASN A 465 -1.85 -14.75 3.68
C ASN A 465 -1.11 -15.71 2.74
N VAL A 466 -1.51 -16.96 2.61
CA VAL A 466 -0.86 -17.91 1.69
C VAL A 466 -0.89 -17.40 0.24
N ARG A 467 -1.97 -16.75 -0.16
CA ARG A 467 -2.09 -16.12 -1.48
C ARG A 467 -1.13 -14.93 -1.70
N ASN A 468 -0.58 -14.37 -0.65
CA ASN A 468 0.35 -13.24 -0.72
C ASN A 468 1.82 -13.68 -0.75
N LEU A 469 2.11 -14.98 -0.60
CA LEU A 469 3.47 -15.51 -0.56
C LEU A 469 4.13 -15.41 -1.94
N CYS A 470 5.25 -14.72 -1.97
CA CYS A 470 6.19 -14.68 -3.10
C CYS A 470 7.60 -14.52 -2.53
N LEU A 471 8.11 -15.59 -1.95
CA LEU A 471 9.33 -15.60 -1.16
C LEU A 471 10.58 -15.65 -2.04
N HIS A 472 11.69 -15.20 -1.46
CA HIS A 472 13.01 -15.32 -2.08
C HIS A 472 13.35 -16.80 -2.35
N PRO A 473 14.02 -17.14 -3.48
CA PRO A 473 14.35 -18.52 -3.85
C PRO A 473 15.02 -19.33 -2.75
N GLN A 474 15.91 -18.73 -1.97
CA GLN A 474 16.59 -19.41 -0.85
C GLN A 474 15.63 -19.91 0.23
N VAL A 475 14.57 -19.15 0.53
CA VAL A 475 13.52 -19.58 1.49
C VAL A 475 12.74 -20.75 0.90
N ILE A 476 12.35 -20.64 -0.37
CA ILE A 476 11.60 -21.68 -1.08
C ILE A 476 12.39 -23.00 -1.11
N ASP A 477 13.70 -22.94 -1.40
CA ASP A 477 14.56 -24.11 -1.44
C ASP A 477 14.73 -24.73 -0.05
N ALA A 478 14.93 -23.93 0.98
CA ALA A 478 15.01 -24.41 2.36
C ALA A 478 13.70 -25.07 2.83
N VAL A 479 12.55 -24.54 2.44
CA VAL A 479 11.23 -25.14 2.73
C VAL A 479 11.07 -26.46 1.97
N ARG A 480 11.44 -26.50 0.69
CA ARG A 480 11.38 -27.73 -0.14
C ARG A 480 12.29 -28.84 0.41
N GLU A 481 13.45 -28.49 0.95
CA GLU A 481 14.40 -29.40 1.56
C GLU A 481 14.05 -29.79 3.01
N GLY A 482 12.98 -29.24 3.58
CA GLY A 482 12.57 -29.49 4.97
C GLY A 482 13.51 -28.88 6.02
N GLN A 483 14.29 -27.85 5.63
CA GLN A 483 15.21 -27.17 6.52
C GLN A 483 14.55 -25.96 7.22
N PHE A 484 13.47 -25.44 6.67
CA PHE A 484 12.66 -24.36 7.21
C PHE A 484 11.18 -24.67 6.99
N HIS A 485 10.29 -24.18 7.85
CA HIS A 485 8.87 -24.52 7.81
C HIS A 485 7.98 -23.29 7.80
N LEU A 486 6.83 -23.42 7.14
CA LEU A 486 5.75 -22.43 7.16
C LEU A 486 4.47 -23.13 7.62
N TRP A 487 3.88 -22.64 8.71
CA TRP A 487 2.62 -23.17 9.23
C TRP A 487 1.53 -22.11 9.04
N ALA A 488 0.57 -22.42 8.19
CA ALA A 488 -0.61 -21.61 7.98
C ALA A 488 -1.67 -22.00 9.00
N VAL A 489 -2.21 -21.04 9.74
CA VAL A 489 -3.20 -21.26 10.81
C VAL A 489 -4.40 -20.36 10.61
N ASP A 490 -5.59 -20.88 10.94
CA ASP A 490 -6.86 -20.16 10.91
C ASP A 490 -7.30 -19.69 12.30
N ASN A 491 -6.75 -20.32 13.36
CA ASN A 491 -7.13 -20.02 14.74
C ASN A 491 -5.90 -20.09 15.67
N ALA A 492 -5.93 -19.32 16.76
CA ALA A 492 -4.90 -19.33 17.78
C ALA A 492 -4.70 -20.72 18.44
N ALA A 493 -5.77 -21.52 18.53
CA ALA A 493 -5.71 -22.87 19.04
C ALA A 493 -4.86 -23.83 18.18
N GLU A 494 -4.66 -23.53 16.90
CA GLU A 494 -3.77 -24.28 16.00
C GLU A 494 -2.30 -23.86 16.16
N ALA A 495 -2.04 -22.60 16.47
CA ALA A 495 -0.69 -22.07 16.65
C ALA A 495 -0.04 -22.58 17.94
N LEU A 496 -0.78 -22.67 19.03
CA LEU A 496 -0.28 -23.02 20.37
C LEU A 496 0.33 -24.45 20.45
N PRO A 497 -0.27 -25.50 19.86
CA PRO A 497 0.34 -26.82 19.82
C PRO A 497 1.66 -26.89 19.04
N ILE A 498 1.80 -26.11 17.98
CA ILE A 498 3.04 -26.01 17.19
C ILE A 498 4.16 -25.42 18.06
N LEU A 499 3.83 -24.45 18.90
CA LEU A 499 4.78 -23.71 19.75
C LEU A 499 5.16 -24.47 21.02
N THR A 500 4.20 -25.18 21.66
CA THR A 500 4.35 -25.73 23.01
C THR A 500 4.31 -27.29 23.05
N GLY A 501 3.84 -27.91 21.97
CA GLY A 501 3.58 -29.35 21.93
C GLY A 501 2.33 -29.81 22.69
N LEU A 502 1.56 -28.85 23.27
CA LEU A 502 0.33 -29.13 24.02
C LEU A 502 -0.90 -28.56 23.30
N ILE A 503 -2.00 -29.30 23.33
CA ILE A 503 -3.28 -28.83 22.79
C ILE A 503 -3.80 -27.62 23.61
N TYR A 504 -4.55 -26.74 22.97
CA TYR A 504 -5.10 -25.56 23.64
C TYR A 504 -6.24 -25.92 24.58
N THR A 505 -7.25 -26.65 24.08
CA THR A 505 -8.41 -27.12 24.85
C THR A 505 -8.54 -28.65 24.74
N ASN A 506 -9.15 -29.29 25.71
CA ASN A 506 -9.56 -30.69 25.57
C ASN A 506 -10.88 -30.76 24.81
N GLU A 507 -10.94 -31.47 23.69
CA GLU A 507 -12.20 -31.88 23.09
C GLU A 507 -12.92 -32.85 24.02
N GLU A 508 -14.24 -32.77 24.16
CA GLU A 508 -15.05 -33.61 25.08
C GLU A 508 -14.95 -35.11 24.79
N GLU A 509 -14.37 -35.52 23.64
CA GLU A 509 -14.25 -36.93 23.19
C GLU A 509 -12.84 -37.53 23.29
N ALA A 510 -11.88 -36.85 23.88
CA ALA A 510 -10.53 -37.39 24.00
C ALA A 510 -10.45 -38.45 25.14
N GLU A 511 -10.34 -39.72 24.79
CA GLU A 511 -10.18 -40.86 25.71
C GLU A 511 -8.90 -40.81 26.58
N GLU A 512 -7.99 -39.89 26.38
CA GLU A 512 -6.79 -39.68 27.18
C GLU A 512 -6.81 -38.28 27.84
N GLU A 513 -6.72 -38.24 29.18
CA GLU A 513 -6.49 -37.05 30.00
C GLU A 513 -5.09 -36.44 29.69
N ARG A 514 -4.92 -35.83 28.50
CA ARG A 514 -3.72 -35.03 28.22
C ARG A 514 -3.92 -33.63 28.78
N PRO A 515 -2.89 -33.07 29.45
CA PRO A 515 -3.00 -31.71 29.95
C PRO A 515 -3.13 -30.75 28.76
N SER A 516 -4.18 -29.91 28.75
CA SER A 516 -4.34 -28.80 27.80
C SER A 516 -3.81 -27.52 28.41
N LEU A 517 -3.45 -26.55 27.58
CA LEU A 517 -2.96 -25.25 28.04
C LEU A 517 -4.02 -24.53 28.87
N LEU A 518 -5.27 -24.53 28.40
CA LEU A 518 -6.38 -23.92 29.14
C LEU A 518 -6.62 -24.62 30.49
N GLY A 519 -6.57 -25.96 30.52
CA GLY A 519 -6.67 -26.72 31.75
C GLY A 519 -5.56 -26.42 32.76
N LEU A 520 -4.32 -26.25 32.29
CA LEU A 520 -3.20 -25.85 33.16
C LEU A 520 -3.39 -24.43 33.73
N ILE A 521 -3.89 -23.49 32.95
CA ILE A 521 -4.23 -22.15 33.41
C ILE A 521 -5.33 -22.21 34.48
N GLN A 522 -6.40 -22.94 34.23
CA GLN A 522 -7.52 -23.11 35.19
C GLN A 522 -7.05 -23.76 36.50
N GLN A 523 -6.19 -24.81 36.44
CA GLN A 523 -5.60 -25.42 37.64
C GLN A 523 -4.75 -24.41 38.43
N ARG A 524 -3.94 -23.58 37.74
CA ARG A 524 -3.15 -22.54 38.39
C ARG A 524 -4.01 -21.47 39.05
N ILE A 525 -5.10 -21.04 38.41
CA ILE A 525 -6.08 -20.10 38.97
C ILE A 525 -6.69 -20.70 40.24
N ALA A 526 -7.14 -21.97 40.18
CA ALA A 526 -7.74 -22.65 41.34
C ALA A 526 -6.78 -22.73 42.53
N LEU A 527 -5.50 -23.03 42.28
CA LEU A 527 -4.46 -23.07 43.34
C LEU A 527 -4.27 -21.70 44.01
N VAL A 528 -4.18 -20.62 43.24
CA VAL A 528 -4.00 -19.26 43.79
C VAL A 528 -5.23 -18.82 44.56
N THR A 529 -6.42 -19.07 44.04
CA THR A 529 -7.70 -18.72 44.69
C THR A 529 -7.90 -19.51 45.98
N SER A 530 -7.54 -20.81 46.00
CA SER A 530 -7.63 -21.63 47.21
C SER A 530 -6.65 -21.20 48.32
N GLN A 531 -5.49 -20.65 47.98
CA GLN A 531 -4.51 -20.14 48.96
C GLN A 531 -4.89 -18.74 49.49
N GLY A 532 -5.79 -18.01 48.81
CA GLY A 532 -6.30 -16.70 49.17
C GLY A 532 -7.46 -16.69 50.17
N GLY A 533 -7.80 -17.80 50.84
CA GLY A 533 -8.85 -17.88 51.84
C GLY A 533 -8.74 -16.76 52.89
N PRO A 534 -9.87 -16.33 53.52
CA PRO A 534 -9.94 -15.12 54.31
C PRO A 534 -8.86 -15.10 55.39
N ARG A 535 -7.88 -14.19 55.23
CA ARG A 535 -6.88 -13.89 56.27
C ARG A 535 -7.58 -13.07 57.37
N TYR A 536 -8.17 -13.76 58.33
CA TYR A 536 -8.70 -13.07 59.50
C TYR A 536 -7.57 -12.31 60.24
N PRO A 537 -7.84 -11.08 60.70
CA PRO A 537 -6.90 -10.34 61.56
C PRO A 537 -6.52 -11.20 62.76
N TRP A 538 -5.31 -11.04 63.27
CA TRP A 538 -4.68 -11.90 64.27
C TRP A 538 -5.59 -12.32 65.45
N PRO A 539 -6.52 -11.52 66.00
CA PRO A 539 -7.41 -11.99 67.05
C PRO A 539 -8.51 -13.01 66.60
N LEU A 540 -8.73 -13.19 65.29
CA LEU A 540 -9.74 -14.10 64.76
C LEU A 540 -9.14 -15.35 64.05
N ARG A 541 -7.83 -15.58 64.16
CA ARG A 541 -7.14 -16.72 63.56
C ARG A 541 -7.65 -18.08 64.07
N TRP A 542 -8.28 -18.17 65.21
CA TRP A 542 -8.89 -19.37 65.75
C TRP A 542 -10.14 -19.81 64.98
N LEU A 543 -10.82 -18.91 64.22
CA LEU A 543 -11.94 -19.24 63.36
C LEU A 543 -11.54 -20.07 62.15
N ASN A 544 -10.28 -19.95 61.66
CA ASN A 544 -9.75 -20.80 60.57
C ASN A 544 -9.60 -22.27 60.97
N TRP A 545 -9.64 -22.60 62.26
CA TRP A 545 -9.55 -23.97 62.72
C TRP A 545 -10.89 -24.71 62.57
N PHE A 546 -12.01 -24.02 62.54
CA PHE A 546 -13.36 -24.57 62.36
C PHE A 546 -13.79 -24.70 60.88
N SER A 547 -13.12 -24.04 59.94
CA SER A 547 -13.41 -24.11 58.50
C SER A 547 -12.65 -25.23 57.76
N ARG A 548 -11.86 -26.07 58.49
CA ARG A 548 -11.10 -27.19 57.95
C ARG A 548 -11.62 -28.55 58.44
N SER A 549 -12.87 -28.66 58.87
CA SER A 549 -13.51 -29.94 59.19
C SER A 549 -14.66 -30.21 58.24
#